data_fbe375fc54bb5a1f97966b237659659e
#
_entry.id   fbe375fc54bb5a1f97966b237659659e
#
_cell.length_a   1.000
_cell.length_b   1.000
_cell.length_c   1.000
_cell.angle_alpha   90.00
_cell.angle_beta   90.00
_cell.angle_gamma   90.00
#
_symmetry.space_group_name_H-M   'P 1'
#
loop_
_entity.id
_entity.type
_entity.pdbx_description
1 polymer ?
#
loop_
_entity_poly.entity_id
_entity_poly.type
_entity_poly.pdbx_seq_one_letter_code
_entity_poly.pdbx_strand_id
1 'polypeptide(L)'
;NNAGIIRRAPSVEFTEKDWDDVMNLNLKTVFFLSQAAAREMIKNNGGKIINIASMLSFQGGILVPSYAASKGGVASLTKTLANEWAAYNINVNAIAPGYMDTNNTEPIRKDEGRNKSIIERIPAARWGLPKDLKGAVVYLASEASNYVTGHILCVDGGWLAR
;
A
#
# COMPACT_ATOMS: atom_id res chain seq x y z
N ASN A 1 -2.11 8.44 -3.25
CA ASN A 1 -0.95 7.90 -3.97
C ASN A 1 -1.16 6.42 -4.28
N ASN A 2 -1.70 6.12 -5.48
CA ASN A 2 -2.09 4.74 -5.83
C ASN A 2 -1.22 4.12 -6.94
N ALA A 3 -0.50 4.91 -7.73
CA ALA A 3 0.34 4.38 -8.79
C ALA A 3 1.38 3.39 -8.24
N GLY A 4 1.55 2.27 -8.93
CA GLY A 4 2.52 1.26 -8.52
C GLY A 4 2.65 0.13 -9.54
N ILE A 5 3.82 -0.47 -9.56
CA ILE A 5 4.15 -1.62 -10.39
C ILE A 5 4.76 -2.74 -9.56
N ILE A 6 4.79 -3.92 -10.14
CA ILE A 6 5.44 -5.08 -9.58
C ILE A 6 6.34 -5.74 -10.64
N ARG A 7 7.52 -6.21 -10.23
CA ARG A 7 8.42 -7.04 -11.02
C ARG A 7 8.64 -8.36 -10.28
N ARG A 8 8.73 -9.45 -11.02
CA ARG A 8 8.84 -10.80 -10.44
C ARG A 8 10.01 -11.55 -11.06
N ALA A 9 10.97 -11.91 -10.20
CA ALA A 9 12.07 -12.83 -10.52
C ALA A 9 12.65 -13.42 -9.23
N PRO A 10 13.38 -14.54 -9.29
CA PRO A 10 14.19 -14.98 -8.16
C PRO A 10 15.12 -13.87 -7.68
N SER A 11 15.25 -13.70 -6.37
CA SER A 11 16.06 -12.59 -5.82
C SER A 11 17.53 -12.63 -6.25
N VAL A 12 18.06 -13.83 -6.51
CA VAL A 12 19.46 -14.01 -6.98
C VAL A 12 19.65 -13.61 -8.45
N GLU A 13 18.58 -13.44 -9.20
CA GLU A 13 18.56 -13.06 -10.62
C GLU A 13 17.91 -11.68 -10.85
N PHE A 14 17.49 -11.02 -9.76
CA PHE A 14 16.74 -9.77 -9.86
C PHE A 14 17.64 -8.65 -10.40
N THR A 15 17.20 -8.00 -11.47
CA THR A 15 18.00 -6.96 -12.14
C THR A 15 17.92 -5.62 -11.39
N GLU A 16 19.01 -4.84 -11.46
CA GLU A 16 19.05 -3.47 -10.94
C GLU A 16 17.97 -2.59 -11.59
N LYS A 17 17.78 -2.75 -12.90
CA LYS A 17 16.72 -2.02 -13.64
C LYS A 17 15.32 -2.29 -13.08
N ASP A 18 14.96 -3.55 -12.83
CA ASP A 18 13.66 -3.90 -12.27
C ASP A 18 13.50 -3.42 -10.83
N TRP A 19 14.61 -3.42 -10.08
CA TRP A 19 14.64 -2.83 -8.74
C TRP A 19 14.36 -1.34 -8.79
N ASP A 20 15.08 -0.59 -9.60
CA ASP A 20 14.96 0.86 -9.72
C ASP A 20 13.59 1.30 -10.26
N ASP A 21 13.07 0.61 -11.27
CA ASP A 21 11.72 0.86 -11.81
C ASP A 21 10.67 0.82 -10.69
N VAL A 22 10.72 -0.20 -9.84
CA VAL A 22 9.77 -0.38 -8.73
C VAL A 22 10.02 0.66 -7.64
N MET A 23 11.26 0.86 -7.20
CA MET A 23 11.59 1.81 -6.13
C MET A 23 11.27 3.24 -6.53
N ASN A 24 11.57 3.62 -7.76
CA ASN A 24 11.28 4.96 -8.28
C ASN A 24 9.77 5.24 -8.28
N LEU A 25 8.95 4.31 -8.80
CA LEU A 25 7.50 4.55 -8.86
C LEU A 25 6.82 4.35 -7.50
N ASN A 26 7.09 3.23 -6.84
CA ASN A 26 6.32 2.83 -5.66
C ASN A 26 6.70 3.55 -4.38
N LEU A 27 7.92 4.12 -4.30
CA LEU A 27 8.41 4.77 -3.07
C LEU A 27 8.86 6.20 -3.31
N LYS A 28 9.81 6.43 -4.22
CA LYS A 28 10.34 7.78 -4.48
C LYS A 28 9.26 8.76 -4.93
N THR A 29 8.44 8.35 -5.89
CA THR A 29 7.33 9.18 -6.38
C THR A 29 6.30 9.44 -5.30
N VAL A 30 5.99 8.45 -4.44
CA VAL A 30 5.07 8.63 -3.31
C VAL A 30 5.57 9.73 -2.36
N PHE A 31 6.86 9.75 -2.05
CA PHE A 31 7.44 10.80 -1.21
C PHE A 31 7.30 12.19 -1.85
N PHE A 32 7.77 12.37 -3.09
CA PHE A 32 7.78 13.69 -3.72
C PHE A 32 6.38 14.23 -4.03
N LEU A 33 5.41 13.36 -4.38
CA LEU A 33 4.01 13.77 -4.52
C LEU A 33 3.40 14.16 -3.17
N SER A 34 3.68 13.40 -2.12
CA SER A 34 3.24 13.77 -0.77
C SER A 34 3.83 15.10 -0.32
N GLN A 35 5.13 15.33 -0.60
CA GLN A 35 5.80 16.59 -0.29
C GLN A 35 5.17 17.77 -1.04
N ALA A 36 4.91 17.62 -2.34
CA ALA A 36 4.27 18.66 -3.15
C ALA A 36 2.86 18.97 -2.64
N ALA A 37 2.06 17.94 -2.34
CA ALA A 37 0.72 18.09 -1.77
C ALA A 37 0.78 18.79 -0.39
N ALA A 38 1.68 18.36 0.49
CA ALA A 38 1.81 18.94 1.83
C ALA A 38 2.15 20.44 1.79
N ARG A 39 3.00 20.88 0.86
CA ARG A 39 3.30 22.33 0.69
C ARG A 39 2.05 23.16 0.42
N GLU A 40 1.12 22.64 -0.36
CA GLU A 40 -0.15 23.31 -0.65
C GLU A 40 -1.14 23.16 0.52
N MET A 41 -1.20 21.99 1.16
CA MET A 41 -2.07 21.73 2.30
C MET A 41 -1.73 22.61 3.50
N ILE A 42 -0.44 22.89 3.76
CA ILE A 42 0.00 23.81 4.82
C ILE A 42 -0.57 25.21 4.60
N LYS A 43 -0.59 25.69 3.35
CA LYS A 43 -1.15 27.02 3.01
C LYS A 43 -2.68 27.07 3.15
N ASN A 44 -3.34 25.90 3.05
CA ASN A 44 -4.79 25.76 3.05
C ASN A 44 -5.34 25.13 4.36
N ASN A 45 -4.59 25.25 5.46
CA ASN A 45 -4.99 24.81 6.80
C ASN A 45 -5.20 23.28 6.95
N GLY A 46 -4.52 22.46 6.17
CA GLY A 46 -4.49 21.03 6.35
C GLY A 46 -4.98 20.20 5.15
N GLY A 47 -5.05 18.88 5.35
CA GLY A 47 -5.48 17.95 4.31
C GLY A 47 -5.30 16.49 4.69
N LYS A 48 -5.61 15.61 3.73
CA LYS A 48 -5.52 14.16 3.89
C LYS A 48 -4.63 13.57 2.79
N ILE A 49 -3.64 12.77 3.16
CA ILE A 49 -2.80 12.00 2.25
C ILE A 49 -3.03 10.51 2.54
N ILE A 50 -3.42 9.77 1.51
CA ILE A 50 -3.66 8.33 1.60
C ILE A 50 -2.69 7.63 0.65
N ASN A 51 -1.76 6.86 1.21
CA ASN A 51 -0.83 6.04 0.47
C ASN A 51 -1.35 4.62 0.30
N ILE A 52 -1.00 3.95 -0.80
CA ILE A 52 -1.30 2.52 -0.95
C ILE A 52 -0.05 1.72 -0.59
N ALA A 53 -0.10 1.13 0.61
CA ALA A 53 0.84 0.16 1.11
C ALA A 53 0.51 -1.26 0.56
N SER A 54 0.75 -2.29 1.33
CA SER A 54 0.43 -3.70 1.01
C SER A 54 0.47 -4.52 2.30
N MET A 55 -0.12 -5.72 2.30
CA MET A 55 0.21 -6.72 3.32
C MET A 55 1.70 -7.05 3.34
N LEU A 56 2.42 -6.88 2.21
CA LEU A 56 3.88 -7.00 2.15
C LEU A 56 4.64 -5.85 2.84
N SER A 57 3.94 -4.88 3.40
CA SER A 57 4.51 -3.93 4.35
C SER A 57 4.75 -4.55 5.74
N PHE A 58 4.13 -5.70 6.03
CA PHE A 58 4.17 -6.39 7.31
C PHE A 58 4.81 -7.78 7.24
N GLN A 59 4.90 -8.35 6.04
CA GLN A 59 5.47 -9.68 5.81
C GLN A 59 6.29 -9.72 4.51
N GLY A 60 7.13 -10.74 4.34
CA GLY A 60 7.85 -10.99 3.09
C GLY A 60 6.94 -11.51 1.97
N GLY A 61 7.41 -11.35 0.74
CA GLY A 61 6.83 -11.95 -0.45
C GLY A 61 7.82 -12.88 -1.14
N ILE A 62 7.35 -13.69 -2.08
CA ILE A 62 8.17 -14.59 -2.90
C ILE A 62 8.29 -13.97 -4.29
N LEU A 63 9.52 -13.93 -4.84
CA LEU A 63 9.84 -13.40 -6.18
C LEU A 63 9.58 -11.89 -6.37
N VAL A 64 9.42 -11.12 -5.31
CA VAL A 64 9.04 -9.69 -5.38
C VAL A 64 9.89 -8.83 -4.43
N PRO A 65 11.23 -8.92 -4.46
CA PRO A 65 12.08 -8.25 -3.46
C PRO A 65 11.90 -6.72 -3.46
N SER A 66 11.96 -6.07 -4.62
CA SER A 66 11.79 -4.61 -4.72
C SER A 66 10.39 -4.13 -4.33
N TYR A 67 9.35 -4.91 -4.69
CA TYR A 67 7.99 -4.57 -4.31
C TYR A 67 7.80 -4.64 -2.79
N ALA A 68 8.26 -5.70 -2.14
CA ALA A 68 8.20 -5.84 -0.68
C ALA A 68 8.98 -4.71 0.02
N ALA A 69 10.19 -4.42 -0.43
CA ALA A 69 11.00 -3.32 0.08
C ALA A 69 10.29 -1.96 -0.09
N SER A 70 9.74 -1.68 -1.29
CA SER A 70 9.03 -0.43 -1.55
C SER A 70 7.79 -0.27 -0.68
N LYS A 71 7.01 -1.33 -0.47
CA LYS A 71 5.78 -1.27 0.35
C LYS A 71 6.07 -1.19 1.85
N GLY A 72 7.15 -1.83 2.32
CA GLY A 72 7.71 -1.59 3.65
C GLY A 72 8.15 -0.13 3.84
N GLY A 73 8.86 0.41 2.84
CA GLY A 73 9.26 1.82 2.81
C GLY A 73 8.06 2.78 2.84
N VAL A 74 6.99 2.52 2.08
CA VAL A 74 5.77 3.34 2.10
C VAL A 74 5.13 3.34 3.48
N ALA A 75 5.08 2.19 4.18
CA ALA A 75 4.50 2.13 5.52
C ALA A 75 5.33 2.95 6.53
N SER A 76 6.66 2.84 6.49
CA SER A 76 7.55 3.63 7.34
C SER A 76 7.47 5.12 7.00
N LEU A 77 7.50 5.47 5.71
CA LEU A 77 7.37 6.83 5.22
C LEU A 77 6.05 7.48 5.68
N THR A 78 4.93 6.74 5.60
CA THR A 78 3.62 7.21 6.07
C THR A 78 3.67 7.66 7.53
N LYS A 79 4.33 6.88 8.39
CA LYS A 79 4.48 7.23 9.81
C LYS A 79 5.37 8.46 10.02
N THR A 80 6.48 8.55 9.28
CA THR A 80 7.39 9.71 9.35
C THR A 80 6.67 10.99 8.96
N LEU A 81 6.00 10.99 7.81
CA LEU A 81 5.28 12.17 7.31
C LEU A 81 4.09 12.54 8.21
N ALA A 82 3.42 11.56 8.81
CA ALA A 82 2.37 11.78 9.79
C ALA A 82 2.90 12.53 11.03
N ASN A 83 4.05 12.09 11.56
CA ASN A 83 4.67 12.74 12.71
C ASN A 83 5.09 14.20 12.42
N GLU A 84 5.65 14.44 11.24
CA GLU A 84 6.13 15.77 10.85
C GLU A 84 4.99 16.75 10.54
N TRP A 85 3.89 16.26 9.94
CA TRP A 85 2.86 17.13 9.36
C TRP A 85 1.57 17.22 10.17
N ALA A 86 1.42 16.43 11.23
CA ALA A 86 0.26 16.49 12.12
C ALA A 86 0.02 17.90 12.70
N ALA A 87 1.08 18.61 13.06
CA ALA A 87 0.98 19.97 13.57
C ALA A 87 0.41 21.00 12.56
N TYR A 88 0.44 20.64 11.27
CA TYR A 88 -0.15 21.45 10.18
C TYR A 88 -1.57 20.95 9.80
N ASN A 89 -2.20 20.16 10.65
CA ASN A 89 -3.51 19.57 10.39
C ASN A 89 -3.54 18.69 9.10
N ILE A 90 -2.41 18.02 8.80
CA ILE A 90 -2.33 17.06 7.68
C ILE A 90 -2.30 15.65 8.26
N ASN A 91 -3.31 14.84 7.91
CA ASN A 91 -3.31 13.44 8.24
C ASN A 91 -2.68 12.62 7.11
N VAL A 92 -1.67 11.83 7.44
CA VAL A 92 -1.01 10.93 6.48
C VAL A 92 -1.26 9.49 6.93
N ASN A 93 -1.99 8.74 6.14
CA ASN A 93 -2.33 7.35 6.42
C ASN A 93 -2.06 6.47 5.20
N ALA A 94 -2.10 5.16 5.37
CA ALA A 94 -2.03 4.23 4.27
C ALA A 94 -3.14 3.17 4.36
N ILE A 95 -3.50 2.63 3.20
CA ILE A 95 -4.30 1.40 3.09
C ILE A 95 -3.35 0.29 2.67
N ALA A 96 -3.43 -0.86 3.33
CA ALA A 96 -2.71 -2.07 3.00
C ALA A 96 -3.70 -3.12 2.46
N PRO A 97 -3.90 -3.20 1.14
CA PRO A 97 -4.74 -4.21 0.54
C PRO A 97 -4.14 -5.60 0.71
N GLY A 98 -5.00 -6.61 0.89
CA GLY A 98 -4.66 -8.01 0.76
C GLY A 98 -4.59 -8.48 -0.70
N TYR A 99 -4.92 -9.74 -0.92
CA TYR A 99 -5.04 -10.30 -2.26
C TYR A 99 -6.30 -9.80 -2.96
N MET A 100 -6.10 -8.86 -3.90
CA MET A 100 -7.18 -8.24 -4.67
C MET A 100 -7.25 -8.82 -6.08
N ASP A 101 -8.47 -8.99 -6.59
CA ASP A 101 -8.74 -9.36 -7.98
C ASP A 101 -8.48 -8.15 -8.89
N THR A 102 -7.29 -8.10 -9.46
CA THR A 102 -6.80 -7.05 -10.36
C THR A 102 -5.90 -7.64 -11.43
N ASN A 103 -5.52 -6.84 -12.42
CA ASN A 103 -4.58 -7.26 -13.46
C ASN A 103 -3.22 -7.70 -12.88
N ASN A 104 -2.75 -7.05 -11.81
CA ASN A 104 -1.47 -7.40 -11.16
C ASN A 104 -1.45 -8.81 -10.55
N THR A 105 -2.60 -9.34 -10.19
CA THR A 105 -2.75 -10.66 -9.57
C THR A 105 -3.27 -11.73 -10.52
N GLU A 106 -3.60 -11.38 -11.75
CA GLU A 106 -4.15 -12.31 -12.75
C GLU A 106 -3.27 -13.57 -12.97
N PRO A 107 -1.93 -13.46 -13.10
CA PRO A 107 -1.09 -14.65 -13.25
C PRO A 107 -1.17 -15.61 -12.06
N ILE A 108 -1.34 -15.10 -10.85
CA ILE A 108 -1.48 -15.92 -9.64
C ILE A 108 -2.85 -16.58 -9.58
N ARG A 109 -3.90 -15.90 -10.02
CA ARG A 109 -5.27 -16.41 -10.04
C ARG A 109 -5.47 -17.49 -11.10
N LYS A 110 -4.71 -17.44 -12.20
CA LYS A 110 -4.72 -18.46 -13.26
C LYS A 110 -3.96 -19.73 -12.88
N ASP A 111 -3.09 -19.70 -11.90
CA ASP A 111 -2.43 -20.85 -11.32
C ASP A 111 -3.37 -21.49 -10.28
N GLU A 112 -4.03 -22.62 -10.64
CA GLU A 112 -5.05 -23.25 -9.80
C GLU A 112 -4.52 -23.61 -8.40
N GLY A 113 -3.30 -24.16 -8.31
CA GLY A 113 -2.69 -24.57 -7.05
C GLY A 113 -2.45 -23.35 -6.14
N ARG A 114 -1.89 -22.30 -6.70
CA ARG A 114 -1.58 -21.08 -5.95
C ARG A 114 -2.85 -20.30 -5.60
N ASN A 115 -3.81 -20.24 -6.50
CA ASN A 115 -5.12 -19.63 -6.24
C ASN A 115 -5.82 -20.30 -5.07
N LYS A 116 -5.89 -21.63 -5.08
CA LYS A 116 -6.49 -22.42 -4.00
C LYS A 116 -5.80 -22.17 -2.66
N SER A 117 -4.46 -22.25 -2.61
CA SER A 117 -3.70 -22.05 -1.38
C SER A 117 -3.88 -20.66 -0.79
N ILE A 118 -4.04 -19.63 -1.63
CA ILE A 118 -4.30 -18.26 -1.19
C ILE A 118 -5.71 -18.15 -0.61
N ILE A 119 -6.73 -18.66 -1.30
CA ILE A 119 -8.12 -18.58 -0.83
C ILE A 119 -8.28 -19.32 0.50
N GLU A 120 -7.68 -20.50 0.66
CA GLU A 120 -7.72 -21.28 1.90
C GLU A 120 -7.08 -20.54 3.09
N ARG A 121 -6.11 -19.66 2.83
CA ARG A 121 -5.48 -18.87 3.86
C ARG A 121 -6.25 -17.59 4.21
N ILE A 122 -7.04 -17.03 3.30
CA ILE A 122 -7.86 -15.84 3.58
C ILE A 122 -9.06 -16.21 4.45
N PRO A 123 -9.22 -15.69 5.69
CA PRO A 123 -10.38 -15.99 6.52
C PRO A 123 -11.73 -15.68 5.85
N ALA A 124 -11.80 -14.61 5.05
CA ALA A 124 -13.00 -14.27 4.26
C ALA A 124 -13.26 -15.23 3.08
N ALA A 125 -12.40 -16.25 2.84
CA ALA A 125 -12.52 -17.30 1.83
C ALA A 125 -12.74 -16.79 0.39
N ARG A 126 -12.25 -15.59 0.07
CA ARG A 126 -12.34 -15.02 -1.27
C ARG A 126 -11.25 -13.98 -1.52
N TRP A 127 -10.97 -13.72 -2.79
CA TRP A 127 -10.23 -12.54 -3.20
C TRP A 127 -11.02 -11.26 -2.86
N GLY A 128 -10.29 -10.22 -2.48
CA GLY A 128 -10.86 -8.89 -2.37
C GLY A 128 -11.16 -8.30 -3.75
N LEU A 129 -12.17 -7.45 -3.83
CA LEU A 129 -12.49 -6.70 -5.03
C LEU A 129 -12.09 -5.23 -4.84
N PRO A 130 -11.77 -4.47 -5.90
CA PRO A 130 -11.45 -3.04 -5.77
C PRO A 130 -12.51 -2.25 -5.00
N LYS A 131 -13.79 -2.63 -5.10
CA LYS A 131 -14.88 -2.01 -4.34
C LYS A 131 -14.77 -2.19 -2.82
N ASP A 132 -14.08 -3.24 -2.36
CA ASP A 132 -13.90 -3.50 -0.92
C ASP A 132 -12.98 -2.44 -0.26
N LEU A 133 -12.20 -1.70 -1.06
CA LEU A 133 -11.35 -0.61 -0.58
C LEU A 133 -12.09 0.74 -0.44
N LYS A 134 -13.26 0.89 -1.06
CA LYS A 134 -13.96 2.19 -1.12
C LYS A 134 -14.25 2.76 0.26
N GLY A 135 -14.75 1.93 1.18
CA GLY A 135 -15.06 2.36 2.54
C GLY A 135 -13.84 2.90 3.29
N ALA A 136 -12.69 2.22 3.17
CA ALA A 136 -11.44 2.66 3.77
C ALA A 136 -10.97 4.01 3.20
N VAL A 137 -11.07 4.20 1.89
CA VAL A 137 -10.70 5.47 1.23
C VAL A 137 -11.61 6.59 1.71
N VAL A 138 -12.93 6.40 1.71
CA VAL A 138 -13.90 7.40 2.17
C VAL A 138 -13.67 7.76 3.63
N TYR A 139 -13.47 6.76 4.49
CA TYR A 139 -13.16 6.98 5.91
C TYR A 139 -11.90 7.82 6.10
N LEU A 140 -10.78 7.43 5.49
CA LEU A 140 -9.50 8.14 5.65
C LEU A 140 -9.48 9.51 4.97
N ALA A 141 -10.36 9.76 4.00
CA ALA A 141 -10.48 11.04 3.31
C ALA A 141 -11.45 12.02 3.99
N SER A 142 -12.26 11.56 4.94
CA SER A 142 -13.32 12.35 5.58
C SER A 142 -12.92 12.87 6.96
N GLU A 143 -13.77 13.71 7.52
CA GLU A 143 -13.65 14.23 8.90
C GLU A 143 -13.74 13.12 9.96
N ALA A 144 -14.35 11.98 9.66
CA ALA A 144 -14.45 10.84 10.57
C ALA A 144 -13.06 10.29 10.98
N SER A 145 -12.01 10.61 10.23
CA SER A 145 -10.63 10.22 10.52
C SER A 145 -9.73 11.36 10.99
N ASN A 146 -10.27 12.47 11.47
CA ASN A 146 -9.46 13.64 11.84
C ASN A 146 -8.42 13.37 12.94
N TYR A 147 -8.67 12.38 13.81
CA TYR A 147 -7.72 11.98 14.84
C TYR A 147 -6.90 10.72 14.47
N VAL A 148 -6.95 10.31 13.19
CA VAL A 148 -6.21 9.16 12.66
C VAL A 148 -5.08 9.66 11.77
N THR A 149 -3.84 9.46 12.20
CA THR A 149 -2.64 9.78 11.41
C THR A 149 -1.54 8.76 11.66
N GLY A 150 -0.73 8.44 10.67
CA GLY A 150 0.32 7.43 10.73
C GLY A 150 -0.18 5.98 10.71
N HIS A 151 -1.48 5.76 10.51
CA HIS A 151 -2.08 4.44 10.52
C HIS A 151 -1.95 3.72 9.16
N ILE A 152 -1.72 2.41 9.22
CA ILE A 152 -1.71 1.53 8.04
C ILE A 152 -2.94 0.62 8.17
N LEU A 153 -4.02 0.98 7.51
CA LEU A 153 -5.30 0.27 7.59
C LEU A 153 -5.28 -0.95 6.67
N CYS A 154 -5.29 -2.15 7.25
CA CYS A 154 -5.37 -3.40 6.51
C CYS A 154 -6.80 -3.65 6.00
N VAL A 155 -6.93 -3.95 4.71
CA VAL A 155 -8.17 -4.38 4.06
C VAL A 155 -7.86 -5.65 3.26
N ASP A 156 -7.81 -6.78 3.96
CA ASP A 156 -7.16 -8.00 3.48
C ASP A 156 -7.97 -9.29 3.69
N GLY A 157 -9.22 -9.16 4.13
CA GLY A 157 -10.07 -10.31 4.41
C GLY A 157 -9.62 -11.15 5.60
N GLY A 158 -8.79 -10.59 6.49
CA GLY A 158 -8.25 -11.25 7.67
C GLY A 158 -6.91 -11.95 7.44
N TRP A 159 -6.26 -11.77 6.29
CA TRP A 159 -4.98 -12.42 5.97
C TRP A 159 -3.91 -12.20 7.04
N LEU A 160 -3.76 -10.97 7.54
CA LEU A 160 -2.76 -10.62 8.55
C LEU A 160 -3.22 -10.86 9.99
N ALA A 161 -4.45 -11.29 10.21
CA ALA A 161 -4.98 -11.57 11.54
C ALA A 161 -4.60 -12.96 12.06
N ARG A 162 -3.94 -13.82 11.24
CA ARG A 162 -3.51 -15.16 11.61
C ARG A 162 -2.13 -15.51 11.01
#